data_e13fbbd668570f1d0e062fc62d7e0a76
#
_entry.id   e13fbbd668570f1d0e062fc62d7e0a76
#
_cell.length_a   1.000
_cell.length_b   1.000
_cell.length_c   1.000
_cell.angle_alpha   90.00
_cell.angle_beta   90.00
_cell.angle_gamma   90.00
#
_symmetry.space_group_name_H-M   'P 1'
#
loop_
_entity.id
_entity.type
_entity.pdbx_description
1 polymer ?
#
loop_
_entity_poly.entity_id
_entity_poly.type
_entity_poly.pdbx_seq_one_letter_code
_entity_poly.pdbx_strand_id
1 'polypeptide(L)'
;MVPPLAAISAKKAASVMGFRGRTVEMAQRNAGLYGLEGAHYPWETAPNDGHDAAVAPTDWSEQHISLDVALGTLATARALNDSDWNRETAFPVVSNVAAWLLSRGTWTSKGFEVLHMGGPDETLGQVNNSNFFNLAGMLVLEGALDLAKHMPPNYVDTAKVKEWEEVYSAMVLPETDGVWTSRPTMLLPHLLELTPKTP
;
A
#
# COMPACT_ATOMS: atom_id res chain seq x y z
N MET A 1 12.71 -2.92 3.36
CA MET A 1 13.83 -3.78 2.85
C MET A 1 13.53 -4.47 1.51
N VAL A 2 12.27 -4.72 1.12
CA VAL A 2 11.95 -5.40 -0.15
C VAL A 2 12.36 -4.61 -1.40
N PRO A 3 12.18 -3.27 -1.51
CA PRO A 3 12.61 -2.54 -2.69
C PRO A 3 14.10 -2.70 -3.04
N PRO A 4 15.05 -2.61 -2.08
CA PRO A 4 16.45 -2.92 -2.35
C PRO A 4 16.69 -4.37 -2.80
N LEU A 5 15.96 -5.33 -2.22
CA LEU A 5 16.04 -6.73 -2.63
C LEU A 5 15.56 -6.94 -4.06
N ALA A 6 14.48 -6.26 -4.48
CA ALA A 6 13.98 -6.31 -5.83
C ALA A 6 15.01 -5.78 -6.85
N ALA A 7 15.74 -4.72 -6.50
CA ALA A 7 16.81 -4.18 -7.33
C ALA A 7 18.00 -5.16 -7.50
N ILE A 8 18.29 -5.98 -6.47
CA ILE A 8 19.39 -6.94 -6.50
C ILE A 8 18.94 -8.28 -7.13
N SER A 9 17.75 -8.75 -6.80
CA SER A 9 17.21 -10.02 -7.27
C SER A 9 15.68 -10.06 -7.22
N ALA A 10 15.05 -9.78 -8.36
CA ALA A 10 13.58 -9.82 -8.50
C ALA A 10 12.99 -11.18 -8.07
N LYS A 11 13.66 -12.31 -8.42
CA LYS A 11 13.20 -13.65 -8.03
C LYS A 11 13.19 -13.87 -6.50
N LYS A 12 14.20 -13.37 -5.78
CA LYS A 12 14.23 -13.46 -4.31
C LYS A 12 13.17 -12.55 -3.69
N ALA A 13 12.99 -11.35 -4.24
CA ALA A 13 11.91 -10.47 -3.81
C ALA A 13 10.53 -11.10 -4.04
N ALA A 14 10.30 -11.71 -5.20
CA ALA A 14 9.07 -12.44 -5.52
C ALA A 14 8.80 -13.60 -4.54
N SER A 15 9.85 -14.31 -4.10
CA SER A 15 9.70 -15.35 -3.08
C SER A 15 9.23 -14.79 -1.73
N VAL A 16 9.77 -13.65 -1.30
CA VAL A 16 9.35 -12.96 -0.07
C VAL A 16 7.93 -12.44 -0.20
N MET A 17 7.62 -11.72 -1.28
CA MET A 17 6.29 -11.13 -1.49
C MET A 17 5.22 -12.18 -1.83
N GLY A 18 5.62 -13.34 -2.34
CA GLY A 18 4.73 -14.47 -2.55
C GLY A 18 4.08 -14.97 -1.25
N PHE A 19 4.74 -14.84 -0.10
CA PHE A 19 4.11 -15.09 1.20
C PHE A 19 2.93 -14.14 1.42
N ARG A 20 3.09 -12.85 1.13
CA ARG A 20 2.03 -11.84 1.28
C ARG A 20 0.85 -12.13 0.32
N GLY A 21 1.15 -12.57 -0.90
CA GLY A 21 0.11 -13.02 -1.84
C GLY A 21 -0.69 -14.21 -1.32
N ARG A 22 -0.03 -15.22 -0.79
CA ARG A 22 -0.72 -16.40 -0.22
C ARG A 22 -1.51 -16.11 1.05
N THR A 23 -1.21 -15.03 1.75
CA THR A 23 -1.89 -14.64 3.01
C THR A 23 -2.87 -13.48 2.83
N VAL A 24 -3.28 -13.13 1.60
CA VAL A 24 -4.27 -12.08 1.33
C VAL A 24 -5.59 -12.35 2.04
N GLU A 25 -6.11 -13.57 2.00
CA GLU A 25 -7.37 -13.92 2.67
C GLU A 25 -7.28 -13.74 4.20
N MET A 26 -6.12 -14.06 4.80
CA MET A 26 -5.92 -13.81 6.21
C MET A 26 -5.79 -12.31 6.49
N ALA A 27 -5.13 -11.55 5.63
CA ALA A 27 -5.06 -10.10 5.75
C ALA A 27 -6.45 -9.43 5.63
N GLN A 28 -7.35 -10.00 4.83
CA GLN A 28 -8.76 -9.56 4.80
C GLN A 28 -9.49 -9.87 6.12
N ARG A 29 -9.25 -11.04 6.71
CA ARG A 29 -9.80 -11.37 8.04
C ARG A 29 -9.23 -10.45 9.11
N ASN A 30 -7.93 -10.15 9.07
CA ASN A 30 -7.31 -9.18 9.97
C ASN A 30 -7.98 -7.80 9.86
N ALA A 31 -8.25 -7.31 8.66
CA ALA A 31 -9.01 -6.05 8.47
C ALA A 31 -10.40 -6.13 9.11
N GLY A 32 -11.10 -7.25 8.93
CA GLY A 32 -12.42 -7.51 9.49
C GLY A 32 -12.45 -7.47 11.02
N LEU A 33 -11.34 -7.80 11.72
CA LEU A 33 -11.25 -7.68 13.19
C LEU A 33 -11.40 -6.23 13.67
N TYR A 34 -11.05 -5.27 12.83
CA TYR A 34 -11.18 -3.83 13.09
C TYR A 34 -12.42 -3.21 12.42
N GLY A 35 -13.29 -4.04 11.84
CA GLY A 35 -14.47 -3.56 11.10
C GLY A 35 -14.12 -2.87 9.78
N LEU A 36 -12.95 -3.18 9.20
CA LEU A 36 -12.45 -2.61 7.96
C LEU A 36 -12.57 -3.61 6.80
N GLU A 37 -12.62 -3.09 5.58
CA GLU A 37 -12.57 -3.86 4.34
C GLU A 37 -11.14 -3.99 3.80
N GLY A 38 -10.98 -4.80 2.76
CA GLY A 38 -9.69 -5.01 2.11
C GLY A 38 -8.70 -5.82 2.94
N ALA A 39 -7.41 -5.62 2.76
CA ALA A 39 -6.36 -6.41 3.41
C ALA A 39 -5.51 -5.56 4.37
N HIS A 40 -5.51 -5.94 5.64
CA HIS A 40 -4.64 -5.42 6.67
C HIS A 40 -3.52 -6.41 6.98
N TYR A 41 -2.28 -6.03 6.66
CA TYR A 41 -1.09 -6.75 7.06
C TYR A 41 -0.58 -6.16 8.37
N PRO A 42 -0.59 -6.92 9.47
CA PRO A 42 -0.28 -6.38 10.78
C PRO A 42 1.22 -6.14 10.98
N TRP A 43 1.57 -5.41 12.02
CA TRP A 43 2.95 -5.21 12.47
C TRP A 43 3.64 -6.55 12.72
N GLU A 44 3.04 -7.40 13.54
CA GLU A 44 3.51 -8.74 13.81
C GLU A 44 2.66 -9.77 13.05
N THR A 45 3.24 -10.34 12.02
CA THR A 45 2.57 -11.33 11.16
C THR A 45 3.02 -12.72 11.53
N ALA A 46 2.09 -13.62 11.87
CA ALA A 46 2.41 -15.03 12.09
C ALA A 46 2.95 -15.69 10.81
N PRO A 47 4.07 -16.44 10.89
CA PRO A 47 4.78 -16.91 9.71
C PRO A 47 4.10 -18.09 8.97
N ASN A 48 3.13 -18.75 9.59
CA ASN A 48 2.44 -19.90 9.03
C ASN A 48 1.25 -19.50 8.15
N ASP A 49 0.42 -18.56 8.60
CA ASP A 49 -0.86 -18.22 7.96
C ASP A 49 -1.11 -16.71 7.80
N GLY A 50 -0.30 -15.86 8.42
CA GLY A 50 -0.39 -14.41 8.28
C GLY A 50 -1.39 -13.73 9.22
N HIS A 51 -1.91 -14.44 10.26
CA HIS A 51 -2.79 -13.77 11.22
C HIS A 51 -2.06 -12.69 12.02
N ASP A 52 -2.84 -11.76 12.57
CA ASP A 52 -2.33 -10.71 13.43
C ASP A 52 -1.88 -11.31 14.77
N ALA A 53 -0.57 -11.29 15.01
CA ALA A 53 0.07 -11.81 16.22
C ALA A 53 0.48 -10.70 17.17
N ALA A 54 0.11 -9.45 16.90
CA ALA A 54 0.42 -8.30 17.74
C ALA A 54 -0.22 -8.45 19.13
N VAL A 55 0.56 -8.17 20.16
CA VAL A 55 0.12 -8.30 21.55
C VAL A 55 0.01 -6.97 22.28
N ALA A 56 0.67 -5.94 21.78
CA ALA A 56 0.68 -4.62 22.38
C ALA A 56 -0.28 -3.66 21.65
N PRO A 57 -1.02 -2.78 22.38
CA PRO A 57 -1.91 -1.82 21.74
C PRO A 57 -1.21 -0.85 20.76
N THR A 58 0.07 -0.57 20.98
CA THR A 58 0.90 0.24 20.08
C THR A 58 1.05 -0.40 18.70
N ASP A 59 1.14 -1.73 18.65
CA ASP A 59 1.35 -2.48 17.43
C ASP A 59 0.13 -2.36 16.51
N TRP A 60 -1.06 -2.22 17.07
CA TRP A 60 -2.31 -2.05 16.30
C TRP A 60 -2.40 -0.67 15.63
N SER A 61 -1.69 0.33 16.15
CA SER A 61 -1.67 1.67 15.54
C SER A 61 -0.68 1.79 14.38
N GLU A 62 0.31 0.90 14.31
CA GLU A 62 1.35 0.83 13.28
C GLU A 62 0.82 0.29 11.94
N GLN A 63 -0.14 1.01 11.37
CA GLN A 63 -0.92 0.55 10.22
C GLN A 63 -0.22 0.77 8.88
N HIS A 64 0.88 1.53 8.84
CA HIS A 64 1.67 1.76 7.63
C HIS A 64 2.23 0.47 7.01
N ILE A 65 2.34 -0.61 7.79
CA ILE A 65 2.85 -1.92 7.33
C ILE A 65 2.07 -2.45 6.13
N SER A 66 0.75 -2.26 6.10
CA SER A 66 -0.07 -2.67 4.96
C SER A 66 0.38 -1.95 3.67
N LEU A 67 0.69 -0.65 3.77
CA LEU A 67 1.19 0.13 2.64
C LEU A 67 2.61 -0.30 2.25
N ASP A 68 3.48 -0.59 3.22
CA ASP A 68 4.84 -1.07 2.97
C ASP A 68 4.84 -2.42 2.24
N VAL A 69 3.91 -3.32 2.59
CA VAL A 69 3.70 -4.58 1.88
C VAL A 69 3.28 -4.32 0.43
N ALA A 70 2.33 -3.42 0.20
CA ALA A 70 1.90 -3.08 -1.15
C ALA A 70 3.03 -2.43 -1.97
N LEU A 71 3.78 -1.49 -1.41
CA LEU A 71 4.93 -0.85 -2.06
C LEU A 71 6.04 -1.85 -2.38
N GLY A 72 6.34 -2.78 -1.45
CA GLY A 72 7.29 -3.87 -1.69
C GLY A 72 6.83 -4.80 -2.81
N THR A 73 5.52 -5.06 -2.90
CA THR A 73 4.91 -5.85 -3.96
C THR A 73 5.01 -5.13 -5.31
N LEU A 74 4.71 -3.83 -5.36
CA LEU A 74 4.84 -3.01 -6.57
C LEU A 74 6.28 -2.95 -7.07
N ALA A 75 7.25 -2.75 -6.17
CA ALA A 75 8.67 -2.78 -6.54
C ALA A 75 9.09 -4.13 -7.12
N THR A 76 8.58 -5.22 -6.56
CA THR A 76 8.83 -6.58 -7.05
C THR A 76 8.19 -6.82 -8.42
N ALA A 77 6.93 -6.38 -8.60
CA ALA A 77 6.20 -6.49 -9.87
C ALA A 77 6.95 -5.80 -11.01
N ARG A 78 7.43 -4.58 -10.76
CA ARG A 78 8.23 -3.82 -11.74
C ARG A 78 9.55 -4.51 -12.09
N ALA A 79 10.27 -5.01 -11.07
CA ALA A 79 11.55 -5.67 -11.27
C ALA A 79 11.43 -7.04 -11.94
N LEU A 80 10.34 -7.77 -11.67
CA LEU A 80 10.08 -9.09 -12.23
C LEU A 80 9.57 -9.01 -13.67
N ASN A 81 8.76 -8.01 -13.97
CA ASN A 81 8.10 -7.77 -15.26
C ASN A 81 7.37 -9.03 -15.79
N ASP A 82 6.62 -9.68 -14.93
CA ASP A 82 5.91 -10.94 -15.19
C ASP A 82 4.40 -10.73 -15.05
N SER A 83 3.69 -10.85 -16.18
CA SER A 83 2.23 -10.61 -16.24
C SER A 83 1.42 -11.61 -15.42
N ASP A 84 1.86 -12.87 -15.32
CA ASP A 84 1.17 -13.88 -14.54
C ASP A 84 1.35 -13.62 -13.05
N TRP A 85 2.56 -13.30 -12.62
CA TRP A 85 2.82 -12.90 -11.25
C TRP A 85 2.06 -11.61 -10.87
N ASN A 86 1.97 -10.66 -11.79
CA ASN A 86 1.19 -9.44 -11.57
C ASN A 86 -0.29 -9.74 -11.37
N ARG A 87 -0.86 -10.64 -12.17
CA ARG A 87 -2.26 -11.04 -12.05
C ARG A 87 -2.53 -11.87 -10.79
N GLU A 88 -1.65 -12.81 -10.47
CA GLU A 88 -1.89 -13.81 -9.42
C GLU A 88 -1.43 -13.37 -8.03
N THR A 89 -0.49 -12.42 -7.96
CA THR A 89 0.09 -11.98 -6.70
C THR A 89 0.00 -10.47 -6.50
N ALA A 90 0.53 -9.66 -7.44
CA ALA A 90 0.66 -8.23 -7.21
C ALA A 90 -0.71 -7.54 -7.15
N PHE A 91 -1.56 -7.76 -8.14
CA PHE A 91 -2.87 -7.11 -8.18
C PHE A 91 -3.76 -7.49 -6.98
N PRO A 92 -3.90 -8.78 -6.58
CA PRO A 92 -4.62 -9.13 -5.36
C PRO A 92 -4.10 -8.45 -4.10
N VAL A 93 -2.79 -8.39 -3.89
CA VAL A 93 -2.22 -7.71 -2.72
C VAL A 93 -2.52 -6.21 -2.75
N VAL A 94 -2.15 -5.55 -3.85
CA VAL A 94 -2.20 -4.08 -3.94
C VAL A 94 -3.63 -3.57 -3.96
N SER A 95 -4.54 -4.21 -4.72
CA SER A 95 -5.95 -3.83 -4.79
C SER A 95 -6.68 -3.99 -3.45
N ASN A 96 -6.37 -5.05 -2.69
CA ASN A 96 -6.97 -5.23 -1.38
C ASN A 96 -6.38 -4.28 -0.33
N VAL A 97 -5.10 -3.91 -0.41
CA VAL A 97 -4.55 -2.84 0.46
C VAL A 97 -5.14 -1.48 0.08
N ALA A 98 -5.36 -1.20 -1.20
CA ALA A 98 -6.08 0.00 -1.63
C ALA A 98 -7.51 0.05 -1.07
N ALA A 99 -8.25 -1.06 -1.13
CA ALA A 99 -9.59 -1.15 -0.53
C ALA A 99 -9.55 -0.94 1.00
N TRP A 100 -8.55 -1.51 1.67
CA TRP A 100 -8.34 -1.30 3.10
C TRP A 100 -8.06 0.18 3.42
N LEU A 101 -7.20 0.85 2.66
CA LEU A 101 -6.91 2.28 2.83
C LEU A 101 -8.19 3.13 2.71
N LEU A 102 -9.04 2.84 1.75
CA LEU A 102 -10.32 3.54 1.58
C LEU A 102 -11.24 3.33 2.79
N SER A 103 -11.36 2.11 3.29
CA SER A 103 -12.19 1.81 4.48
C SER A 103 -11.59 2.37 5.77
N ARG A 104 -10.27 2.59 5.81
CA ARG A 104 -9.56 3.12 6.98
C ARG A 104 -9.66 4.63 7.11
N GLY A 105 -9.78 5.33 6.00
CA GLY A 105 -9.89 6.78 5.97
C GLY A 105 -11.34 7.27 6.06
N THR A 106 -11.50 8.58 6.04
CA THR A 106 -12.81 9.23 6.11
C THR A 106 -12.84 10.50 5.25
N TRP A 107 -13.99 10.77 4.64
CA TRP A 107 -14.22 12.01 3.93
C TRP A 107 -14.61 13.13 4.89
N THR A 108 -13.97 14.28 4.72
CA THR A 108 -14.25 15.51 5.48
C THR A 108 -14.36 16.69 4.53
N SER A 109 -14.62 17.88 5.08
CA SER A 109 -14.58 19.12 4.29
C SER A 109 -13.18 19.47 3.77
N LYS A 110 -12.12 18.83 4.27
CA LYS A 110 -10.74 19.04 3.83
C LYS A 110 -10.30 18.09 2.71
N GLY A 111 -11.03 17.00 2.52
CA GLY A 111 -10.70 15.93 1.62
C GLY A 111 -10.75 14.57 2.29
N PHE A 112 -9.94 13.61 1.82
CA PHE A 112 -9.83 12.29 2.42
C PHE A 112 -8.74 12.30 3.49
N GLU A 113 -9.14 12.01 4.73
CA GLU A 113 -8.27 12.06 5.92
C GLU A 113 -8.10 10.67 6.53
N VAL A 114 -6.89 10.39 7.03
CA VAL A 114 -6.61 9.21 7.87
C VAL A 114 -6.27 9.69 9.28
N LEU A 115 -7.15 9.38 10.23
CA LEU A 115 -7.09 9.88 11.59
C LEU A 115 -6.66 8.78 12.57
N HIS A 116 -6.06 9.19 13.71
CA HIS A 116 -5.70 8.30 14.82
C HIS A 116 -4.87 7.09 14.39
N MET A 117 -3.72 7.33 13.76
CA MET A 117 -2.82 6.27 13.33
C MET A 117 -1.41 6.48 13.90
N GLY A 118 -0.73 5.39 14.21
CA GLY A 118 0.70 5.39 14.48
C GLY A 118 1.48 5.43 13.16
N GLY A 119 2.58 6.15 13.17
CA GLY A 119 3.55 6.16 12.08
C GLY A 119 4.82 5.41 12.47
N PRO A 120 5.83 5.38 11.59
CA PRO A 120 7.11 4.71 11.88
C PRO A 120 7.92 5.38 12.99
N ASP A 121 7.50 6.54 13.48
CA ASP A 121 8.02 7.18 14.68
C ASP A 121 7.07 6.92 15.85
N GLU A 122 7.34 5.86 16.58
CA GLU A 122 6.54 5.43 17.74
C GLU A 122 6.50 6.46 18.87
N THR A 123 7.48 7.39 18.90
CA THR A 123 7.57 8.41 19.97
C THR A 123 6.49 9.48 19.85
N LEU A 124 5.92 9.66 18.65
CA LEU A 124 4.83 10.61 18.40
C LEU A 124 3.46 10.09 18.82
N GLY A 125 3.34 8.79 19.10
CA GLY A 125 2.05 8.16 19.39
C GLY A 125 1.10 8.25 18.18
N GLN A 126 -0.20 8.43 18.44
CA GLN A 126 -1.19 8.54 17.37
C GLN A 126 -1.24 9.95 16.80
N VAL A 127 -1.20 10.06 15.48
CA VAL A 127 -1.28 11.30 14.72
C VAL A 127 -2.41 11.26 13.69
N ASN A 128 -2.84 12.42 13.23
CA ASN A 128 -3.79 12.54 12.13
C ASN A 128 -3.02 12.92 10.86
N ASN A 129 -3.36 12.29 9.75
CA ASN A 129 -2.80 12.59 8.44
C ASN A 129 -1.26 12.58 8.42
N SER A 130 -0.64 11.49 8.90
CA SER A 130 0.80 11.33 8.77
C SER A 130 1.21 11.48 7.29
N ASN A 131 2.11 12.40 6.99
CA ASN A 131 2.63 12.57 5.62
C ASN A 131 3.25 11.29 5.08
N PHE A 132 3.98 10.54 5.91
CA PHE A 132 4.53 9.25 5.51
C PHE A 132 3.42 8.28 5.08
N PHE A 133 2.37 8.13 5.90
CA PHE A 133 1.26 7.23 5.61
C PHE A 133 0.48 7.68 4.38
N ASN A 134 0.10 8.96 4.31
CA ASN A 134 -0.73 9.48 3.23
C ASN A 134 0.00 9.44 1.88
N LEU A 135 1.29 9.78 1.84
CA LEU A 135 2.11 9.65 0.63
C LEU A 135 2.28 8.19 0.21
N ALA A 136 2.55 7.28 1.14
CA ALA A 136 2.61 5.85 0.85
C ALA A 136 1.26 5.34 0.31
N GLY A 137 0.15 5.78 0.91
CA GLY A 137 -1.20 5.49 0.45
C GLY A 137 -1.45 5.94 -0.98
N MET A 138 -1.05 7.16 -1.32
CA MET A 138 -1.16 7.69 -2.68
C MET A 138 -0.35 6.85 -3.68
N LEU A 139 0.88 6.46 -3.33
CA LEU A 139 1.70 5.58 -4.18
C LEU A 139 1.08 4.19 -4.38
N VAL A 140 0.41 3.66 -3.35
CA VAL A 140 -0.32 2.38 -3.44
C VAL A 140 -1.53 2.52 -4.37
N LEU A 141 -2.32 3.60 -4.24
CA LEU A 141 -3.48 3.86 -5.12
C LEU A 141 -3.05 4.00 -6.58
N GLU A 142 -1.98 4.75 -6.84
CA GLU A 142 -1.42 4.88 -8.17
C GLU A 142 -0.93 3.54 -8.73
N GLY A 143 -0.24 2.75 -7.92
CA GLY A 143 0.19 1.42 -8.31
C GLY A 143 -0.98 0.47 -8.57
N ALA A 144 -2.07 0.56 -7.81
CA ALA A 144 -3.30 -0.18 -8.05
C ALA A 144 -3.94 0.20 -9.39
N LEU A 145 -4.04 1.52 -9.67
CA LEU A 145 -4.55 2.06 -10.92
C LEU A 145 -3.70 1.61 -12.12
N ASP A 146 -2.39 1.60 -11.97
CA ASP A 146 -1.49 1.16 -13.03
C ASP A 146 -1.61 -0.34 -13.31
N LEU A 147 -1.60 -1.17 -12.27
CA LEU A 147 -1.83 -2.61 -12.41
C LEU A 147 -3.19 -2.92 -13.04
N ALA A 148 -4.25 -2.21 -12.65
CA ALA A 148 -5.60 -2.43 -13.17
C ALA A 148 -5.68 -2.27 -14.69
N LYS A 149 -4.92 -1.35 -15.29
CA LYS A 149 -4.87 -1.15 -16.76
C LYS A 149 -4.39 -2.39 -17.53
N HIS A 150 -3.63 -3.25 -16.87
CA HIS A 150 -3.03 -4.44 -17.45
C HIS A 150 -3.75 -5.74 -17.07
N MET A 151 -4.81 -5.65 -16.27
CA MET A 151 -5.62 -6.81 -15.88
C MET A 151 -6.73 -7.10 -16.90
N PRO A 152 -7.14 -8.37 -17.05
CA PRO A 152 -8.33 -8.69 -17.80
C PRO A 152 -9.57 -7.97 -17.20
N PRO A 153 -10.53 -7.53 -18.03
CA PRO A 153 -11.67 -6.72 -17.57
C PRO A 153 -12.50 -7.36 -16.44
N ASN A 154 -12.56 -8.68 -16.39
CA ASN A 154 -13.28 -9.41 -15.34
C ASN A 154 -12.55 -9.48 -13.98
N TYR A 155 -11.31 -9.02 -13.92
CA TYR A 155 -10.53 -8.92 -12.68
C TYR A 155 -10.67 -7.56 -12.00
N VAL A 156 -11.18 -6.56 -12.71
CA VAL A 156 -11.18 -5.17 -12.26
C VAL A 156 -12.62 -4.70 -12.05
N ASP A 157 -12.90 -4.28 -10.83
CA ASP A 157 -14.12 -3.54 -10.51
C ASP A 157 -13.91 -2.07 -10.86
N THR A 158 -14.59 -1.61 -11.91
CA THR A 158 -14.48 -0.23 -12.41
C THR A 158 -15.00 0.81 -11.40
N ALA A 159 -15.93 0.44 -10.52
CA ALA A 159 -16.39 1.33 -9.46
C ALA A 159 -15.27 1.58 -8.44
N LYS A 160 -14.53 0.53 -8.05
CA LYS A 160 -13.37 0.66 -7.16
C LYS A 160 -12.25 1.47 -7.78
N VAL A 161 -12.00 1.31 -9.07
CA VAL A 161 -10.98 2.12 -9.78
C VAL A 161 -11.31 3.61 -9.66
N LYS A 162 -12.55 3.99 -9.85
CA LYS A 162 -13.00 5.37 -9.70
C LYS A 162 -12.86 5.88 -8.27
N GLU A 163 -13.19 5.06 -7.27
CA GLU A 163 -12.98 5.41 -5.86
C GLU A 163 -11.49 5.63 -5.54
N TRP A 164 -10.59 4.82 -6.10
CA TRP A 164 -9.15 5.00 -5.95
C TRP A 164 -8.67 6.33 -6.55
N GLU A 165 -9.16 6.71 -7.73
CA GLU A 165 -8.84 8.00 -8.36
C GLU A 165 -9.34 9.18 -7.52
N GLU A 166 -10.57 9.09 -7.00
CA GLU A 166 -11.17 10.11 -6.15
C GLU A 166 -10.36 10.31 -4.85
N VAL A 167 -10.05 9.22 -4.15
CA VAL A 167 -9.25 9.28 -2.90
C VAL A 167 -7.83 9.77 -3.17
N TYR A 168 -7.18 9.28 -4.24
CA TYR A 168 -5.85 9.74 -4.63
C TYR A 168 -5.80 11.26 -4.81
N SER A 169 -6.82 11.80 -5.47
CA SER A 169 -6.89 13.24 -5.79
C SER A 169 -7.23 14.12 -4.58
N ALA A 170 -7.89 13.54 -3.57
CA ALA A 170 -8.40 14.26 -2.40
C ALA A 170 -7.63 13.99 -1.11
N MET A 171 -6.57 13.17 -1.16
CA MET A 171 -5.78 12.81 0.02
C MET A 171 -5.20 14.06 0.69
N VAL A 172 -5.49 14.24 1.97
CA VAL A 172 -4.99 15.37 2.75
C VAL A 172 -3.52 15.18 3.09
N LEU A 173 -2.69 16.10 2.64
CA LEU A 173 -1.28 16.18 3.04
C LEU A 173 -1.11 17.42 3.93
N PRO A 174 -0.79 17.24 5.22
CA PRO A 174 -0.57 18.39 6.11
C PRO A 174 0.62 19.22 5.65
N GLU A 175 0.42 20.53 5.59
CA GLU A 175 1.52 21.49 5.40
C GLU A 175 2.05 21.90 6.77
N THR A 176 3.37 21.91 6.90
CA THR A 176 4.07 22.50 8.04
C THR A 176 5.03 23.54 7.49
N ASP A 177 4.83 24.79 7.85
CA ASP A 177 5.69 25.94 7.47
C ASP A 177 5.95 26.12 5.96
N GLY A 178 4.95 25.78 5.12
CA GLY A 178 5.04 25.99 3.66
C GLY A 178 6.00 25.05 2.93
N VAL A 179 6.45 23.97 3.55
CA VAL A 179 7.47 23.06 2.97
C VAL A 179 6.87 22.04 1.99
N TRP A 180 5.55 21.84 1.97
CA TRP A 180 4.90 20.83 1.13
C TRP A 180 4.02 21.45 0.05
N THR A 181 4.62 21.99 -0.99
CA THR A 181 3.91 22.58 -2.13
C THR A 181 3.91 21.71 -3.39
N SER A 182 4.46 20.53 -3.36
CA SER A 182 4.47 19.66 -4.55
C SER A 182 3.41 18.55 -4.44
N ARG A 183 2.41 18.62 -5.30
CA ARG A 183 1.53 17.48 -5.57
C ARG A 183 2.37 16.27 -6.00
N PRO A 184 1.97 15.03 -5.69
CA PRO A 184 2.72 13.80 -5.98
C PRO A 184 3.14 13.59 -7.44
N THR A 185 2.54 14.30 -8.37
CA THR A 185 2.93 14.31 -9.78
C THR A 185 4.40 14.63 -10.03
N MET A 186 5.13 15.19 -9.05
CA MET A 186 6.57 15.46 -9.18
C MET A 186 7.48 14.36 -8.61
N LEU A 187 6.96 13.40 -7.84
CA LEU A 187 7.78 12.29 -7.32
C LEU A 187 7.90 11.12 -8.31
N LEU A 188 6.98 11.00 -9.25
CA LEU A 188 6.87 9.87 -10.17
C LEU A 188 7.90 9.82 -11.30
N PRO A 189 8.29 10.93 -11.94
CA PRO A 189 9.30 10.86 -12.99
C PRO A 189 10.64 10.28 -12.49
N HIS A 190 11.03 10.61 -11.27
CA HIS A 190 12.31 10.16 -10.72
C HIS A 190 12.31 8.71 -10.23
N LEU A 191 11.16 8.16 -9.83
CA LEU A 191 11.05 6.74 -9.49
C LEU A 191 10.96 5.85 -10.74
N LEU A 192 10.49 6.39 -11.86
CA LEU A 192 10.42 5.69 -13.14
C LEU A 192 11.78 5.65 -13.87
N GLU A 193 12.71 6.57 -13.57
CA GLU A 193 14.04 6.61 -14.16
C GLU A 193 15.03 5.58 -13.58
N LEU A 194 14.63 4.83 -12.55
CA LEU A 194 15.42 3.73 -11.97
C LEU A 194 15.30 2.41 -12.76
N THR A 195 14.74 2.42 -13.96
CA THR A 195 14.87 1.27 -14.86
C THR A 195 16.31 1.17 -15.33
N PRO A 196 16.99 0.01 -15.21
CA PRO A 196 18.32 -0.17 -15.77
C PRO A 196 18.23 0.08 -17.27
N LYS A 197 18.95 1.08 -17.77
CA LYS A 197 19.19 1.17 -19.20
C LYS A 197 19.94 -0.10 -19.57
N THR A 198 19.28 -0.96 -20.33
CA THR A 198 19.93 -2.14 -20.93
C THR A 198 21.12 -1.68 -21.79
N PRO A 199 22.24 -2.39 -21.71
CA PRO A 199 23.43 -2.10 -22.51
C PRO A 199 23.19 -2.28 -24.01
#